data_8302651767c2112b1799bd471ede5d5d
#
_entry.id   8302651767c2112b1799bd471ede5d5d
#
_cell.length_a   1.000
_cell.length_b   1.000
_cell.length_c   1.000
_cell.angle_alpha   90.00
_cell.angle_beta   90.00
_cell.angle_gamma   90.00
#
_symmetry.space_group_name_H-M   'P 1'
#
loop_
_entity.id
_entity.type
_entity.pdbx_description
1 polymer ?
#
loop_
_entity_poly.entity_id
_entity_poly.type
_entity_poly.pdbx_seq_one_letter_code
_entity_poly.pdbx_strand_id
1 'polypeptide(L)'
;AGPDGVGRRLAALRFLEAMLAETGSSTRRRRRLEERNHPDLLWVEPTFQHQGRLYTRVEAEEAGISRRTPPQLRLEQVRSISRFLARQPVEAERGMVVIEAVEAMPEAAANALLKTLEEPGHGLLILLSAAPERLLSTIRSRCQLIRFLRLAQADLNRVLEGCGALEQDPPELLAMAAGSPGALMEHRRQ
;
A
#
# COMPACT_ATOMS: atom_id res chain seq x y z
N ALA A 1 -5.15 8.49 0.87
CA ALA A 1 -4.20 9.00 1.86
C ALA A 1 -4.85 9.08 3.23
N GLY A 2 -4.08 8.96 4.33
CA GLY A 2 -4.57 9.01 5.72
C GLY A 2 -3.65 8.26 6.68
N PRO A 3 -3.92 8.27 8.00
CA PRO A 3 -3.06 7.65 9.01
C PRO A 3 -2.78 6.16 8.76
N ASP A 4 -1.76 5.62 9.40
CA ASP A 4 -1.49 4.19 9.35
C ASP A 4 -2.59 3.38 10.05
N GLY A 5 -2.79 2.14 9.59
CA GLY A 5 -3.77 1.22 10.18
C GLY A 5 -5.24 1.49 9.88
N VAL A 6 -5.62 2.55 9.15
CA VAL A 6 -7.03 2.87 8.81
C VAL A 6 -7.55 2.09 7.58
N GLY A 7 -6.85 1.06 7.12
CA GLY A 7 -7.31 0.19 6.03
C GLY A 7 -7.01 0.65 4.61
N ARG A 8 -6.12 1.62 4.38
CA ARG A 8 -5.74 2.11 3.04
C ARG A 8 -5.33 0.98 2.09
N ARG A 9 -4.47 0.07 2.56
CA ARG A 9 -4.00 -1.10 1.80
C ARG A 9 -5.14 -2.06 1.48
N LEU A 10 -6.01 -2.34 2.46
CA LEU A 10 -7.18 -3.18 2.27
C LEU A 10 -8.13 -2.58 1.23
N ALA A 11 -8.39 -1.28 1.30
CA ALA A 11 -9.23 -0.59 0.33
C ALA A 11 -8.65 -0.66 -1.09
N ALA A 12 -7.32 -0.50 -1.24
CA ALA A 12 -6.65 -0.67 -2.53
C ALA A 12 -6.84 -2.10 -3.07
N LEU A 13 -6.66 -3.13 -2.24
CA LEU A 13 -6.88 -4.52 -2.64
C LEU A 13 -8.33 -4.79 -3.04
N ARG A 14 -9.32 -4.26 -2.30
CA ARG A 14 -10.73 -4.41 -2.64
C ARG A 14 -11.12 -3.69 -3.92
N PHE A 15 -10.55 -2.53 -4.14
CA PHE A 15 -10.74 -1.78 -5.38
C PHE A 15 -10.18 -2.57 -6.58
N LEU A 16 -8.97 -3.11 -6.46
CA LEU A 16 -8.38 -3.95 -7.50
C LEU A 16 -9.18 -5.24 -7.74
N GLU A 17 -9.66 -5.87 -6.65
CA GLU A 17 -10.53 -7.05 -6.74
C GLU A 17 -11.81 -6.74 -7.52
N ALA A 18 -12.44 -5.59 -7.27
CA ALA A 18 -13.64 -5.15 -7.96
C ALA A 18 -13.38 -4.87 -9.45
N MET A 19 -12.23 -4.27 -9.78
CA MET A 19 -11.84 -4.02 -11.18
C MET A 19 -11.59 -5.29 -11.98
N LEU A 20 -11.13 -6.35 -11.32
CA LEU A 20 -10.90 -7.66 -11.94
C LEU A 20 -12.15 -8.56 -11.89
N ALA A 21 -13.33 -8.02 -11.53
CA ALA A 21 -14.54 -8.82 -11.25
C ALA A 21 -15.01 -9.67 -12.43
N GLU A 22 -14.68 -9.30 -13.64
CA GLU A 22 -15.08 -10.03 -14.86
C GLU A 22 -14.21 -11.26 -15.15
N THR A 23 -13.06 -11.43 -14.49
CA THR A 23 -12.08 -12.49 -14.75
C THR A 23 -12.02 -13.54 -13.63
N GLY A 24 -12.75 -14.66 -13.75
CA GLY A 24 -12.59 -15.84 -12.89
C GLY A 24 -13.24 -15.79 -11.51
N SER A 25 -13.00 -16.82 -10.69
CA SER A 25 -13.54 -16.96 -9.32
C SER A 25 -13.03 -15.88 -8.37
N SER A 26 -13.93 -15.28 -7.58
CA SER A 26 -13.61 -14.18 -6.64
C SER A 26 -12.56 -14.58 -5.59
N THR A 27 -12.64 -15.80 -5.05
CA THR A 27 -11.71 -16.31 -4.03
C THR A 27 -10.28 -16.47 -4.57
N ARG A 28 -10.11 -17.03 -5.79
CA ARG A 28 -8.80 -17.21 -6.40
C ARG A 28 -8.16 -15.86 -6.75
N ARG A 29 -8.96 -14.93 -7.26
CA ARG A 29 -8.53 -13.56 -7.61
C ARG A 29 -8.05 -12.82 -6.38
N ARG A 30 -8.86 -12.83 -5.32
CA ARG A 30 -8.53 -12.21 -4.04
C ARG A 30 -7.20 -12.73 -3.50
N ARG A 31 -7.02 -14.05 -3.45
CA ARG A 31 -5.80 -14.68 -2.99
C ARG A 31 -4.58 -14.23 -3.80
N ARG A 32 -4.66 -14.19 -5.13
CA ARG A 32 -3.55 -13.73 -5.99
C ARG A 32 -3.18 -12.27 -5.75
N LEU A 33 -4.17 -11.41 -5.50
CA LEU A 33 -3.92 -10.00 -5.16
C LEU A 33 -3.28 -9.86 -3.77
N GLU A 34 -3.77 -10.59 -2.78
CA GLU A 34 -3.24 -10.59 -1.41
C GLU A 34 -1.80 -11.13 -1.37
N GLU A 35 -1.52 -12.18 -2.12
CA GLU A 35 -0.19 -12.78 -2.29
C GLU A 35 0.71 -11.97 -3.25
N ARG A 36 0.19 -10.89 -3.85
CA ARG A 36 0.88 -10.07 -4.87
C ARG A 36 1.37 -10.88 -6.08
N ASN A 37 0.66 -11.94 -6.40
CA ASN A 37 0.98 -12.90 -7.46
C ASN A 37 0.05 -12.79 -8.67
N HIS A 38 -0.28 -11.55 -9.09
CA HIS A 38 -1.01 -11.29 -10.32
C HIS A 38 -0.06 -10.71 -11.38
N PRO A 39 -0.05 -11.23 -12.64
CA PRO A 39 0.93 -10.82 -13.66
C PRO A 39 0.83 -9.32 -14.01
N ASP A 40 -0.36 -8.75 -13.91
CA ASP A 40 -0.62 -7.35 -14.23
C ASP A 40 -0.70 -6.45 -12.98
N LEU A 41 -0.25 -6.93 -11.83
CA LEU A 41 -0.11 -6.15 -10.59
C LEU A 41 1.36 -6.03 -10.21
N LEU A 42 1.83 -4.81 -10.08
CA LEU A 42 3.10 -4.48 -9.46
C LEU A 42 2.85 -3.79 -8.12
N TRP A 43 3.28 -4.41 -7.02
CA TRP A 43 3.21 -3.82 -5.69
C TRP A 43 4.60 -3.36 -5.26
N VAL A 44 4.75 -2.07 -5.00
CA VAL A 44 6.03 -1.44 -4.66
C VAL A 44 5.96 -0.87 -3.26
N GLU A 45 6.93 -1.23 -2.43
CA GLU A 45 7.06 -0.73 -1.06
C GLU A 45 8.50 -0.27 -0.78
N PRO A 46 8.70 0.61 0.22
CA PRO A 46 10.03 1.07 0.61
C PRO A 46 10.93 -0.09 1.02
N THR A 47 12.20 0.01 0.66
CA THR A 47 13.20 -1.02 0.91
C THR A 47 14.41 -0.51 1.66
N PHE A 48 15.01 -1.40 2.46
CA PHE A 48 16.37 -1.24 2.99
C PHE A 48 17.38 -1.76 1.98
N GLN A 49 18.56 -1.17 1.94
CA GLN A 49 19.68 -1.70 1.17
C GLN A 49 20.71 -2.32 2.14
N HIS A 50 21.03 -3.59 1.93
CA HIS A 50 22.05 -4.30 2.66
C HIS A 50 22.89 -5.13 1.71
N GLN A 51 24.22 -4.93 1.73
CA GLN A 51 25.18 -5.67 0.87
C GLN A 51 24.78 -5.70 -0.62
N GLY A 52 24.29 -4.57 -1.15
CA GLY A 52 23.89 -4.46 -2.56
C GLY A 52 22.51 -5.04 -2.89
N ARG A 53 21.85 -5.70 -1.95
CA ARG A 53 20.49 -6.25 -2.11
C ARG A 53 19.44 -5.38 -1.41
N LEU A 54 18.24 -5.36 -1.97
CA LEU A 54 17.08 -4.66 -1.41
C LEU A 54 16.22 -5.64 -0.60
N TYR A 55 15.77 -5.18 0.55
CA TYR A 55 14.91 -5.92 1.47
C TYR A 55 13.71 -5.06 1.82
N THR A 56 12.53 -5.60 1.74
CA THR A 56 11.34 -5.01 2.34
C THR A 56 11.46 -5.03 3.87
N ARG A 57 10.52 -4.38 4.57
CA ARG A 57 10.53 -4.42 6.05
C ARG A 57 10.43 -5.85 6.57
N VAL A 58 9.51 -6.65 6.01
CA VAL A 58 9.29 -8.04 6.43
C VAL A 58 10.54 -8.90 6.17
N GLU A 59 11.09 -8.83 4.96
CA GLU A 59 12.32 -9.56 4.62
C GLU A 59 13.52 -9.15 5.48
N ALA A 60 13.62 -7.87 5.87
CA ALA A 60 14.68 -7.39 6.73
C ALA A 60 14.52 -7.92 8.17
N GLU A 61 13.30 -7.94 8.70
CA GLU A 61 12.97 -8.51 10.01
C GLU A 61 13.26 -10.02 10.04
N GLU A 62 12.82 -10.77 9.04
CA GLU A 62 13.09 -12.22 8.91
C GLU A 62 14.59 -12.53 8.78
N ALA A 63 15.34 -11.66 8.10
CA ALA A 63 16.79 -11.81 7.94
C ALA A 63 17.61 -11.24 9.13
N GLY A 64 16.95 -10.72 10.18
CA GLY A 64 17.62 -10.11 11.32
C GLY A 64 18.40 -8.83 11.00
N ILE A 65 18.06 -8.15 9.91
CA ILE A 65 18.74 -6.94 9.45
C ILE A 65 18.18 -5.72 10.19
N SER A 66 18.89 -5.27 11.22
CA SER A 66 18.58 -4.02 11.90
C SER A 66 19.21 -2.83 11.18
N ARG A 67 18.43 -1.78 10.92
CA ARG A 67 18.89 -0.55 10.27
C ARG A 67 18.43 0.69 11.03
N ARG A 68 19.34 1.67 11.16
CA ARG A 68 19.04 2.98 11.76
C ARG A 68 18.32 3.91 10.78
N THR A 69 18.53 3.73 9.47
CA THR A 69 17.90 4.55 8.42
C THR A 69 16.56 3.94 8.01
N PRO A 70 15.51 4.76 7.87
CA PRO A 70 14.21 4.27 7.40
C PRO A 70 14.30 3.72 5.96
N PRO A 71 13.40 2.79 5.59
CA PRO A 71 13.33 2.28 4.23
C PRO A 71 12.88 3.39 3.28
N GLN A 72 13.32 3.31 2.03
CA GLN A 72 13.04 4.31 1.00
C GLN A 72 12.53 3.66 -0.29
N LEU A 73 11.69 4.39 -1.01
CA LEU A 73 11.32 4.08 -2.39
C LEU A 73 12.43 4.59 -3.32
N ARG A 74 13.18 3.67 -3.88
CA ARG A 74 14.37 4.01 -4.67
C ARG A 74 14.03 4.34 -6.10
N LEU A 75 14.90 5.12 -6.75
CA LEU A 75 14.77 5.52 -8.15
C LEU A 75 14.59 4.29 -9.08
N GLU A 76 15.32 3.21 -8.83
CA GLU A 76 15.22 1.99 -9.65
C GLU A 76 13.86 1.30 -9.51
N GLN A 77 13.25 1.34 -8.33
CA GLN A 77 11.88 0.83 -8.12
C GLN A 77 10.88 1.67 -8.92
N VAL A 78 11.03 2.99 -8.93
CA VAL A 78 10.17 3.89 -9.72
C VAL A 78 10.37 3.67 -11.22
N ARG A 79 11.60 3.48 -11.69
CA ARG A 79 11.87 3.12 -13.09
C ARG A 79 11.26 1.77 -13.49
N SER A 80 11.19 0.82 -12.56
CA SER A 80 10.52 -0.47 -12.83
C SER A 80 9.02 -0.30 -13.04
N ILE A 81 8.37 0.68 -12.39
CA ILE A 81 6.96 1.02 -12.60
C ILE A 81 6.72 1.43 -14.06
N SER A 82 7.50 2.37 -14.58
CA SER A 82 7.36 2.83 -15.96
C SER A 82 7.54 1.68 -16.97
N ARG A 83 8.54 0.82 -16.74
CA ARG A 83 8.77 -0.37 -17.58
C ARG A 83 7.62 -1.38 -17.48
N PHE A 84 7.04 -1.53 -16.29
CA PHE A 84 5.91 -2.43 -16.07
C PHE A 84 4.65 -1.93 -16.82
N LEU A 85 4.35 -0.65 -16.72
CA LEU A 85 3.18 -0.04 -17.36
C LEU A 85 3.31 0.06 -18.89
N ALA A 86 4.52 0.03 -19.42
CA ALA A 86 4.77 0.00 -20.87
C ALA A 86 4.50 -1.38 -21.51
N ARG A 87 4.33 -2.45 -20.71
CA ARG A 87 4.00 -3.79 -21.22
C ARG A 87 2.51 -3.93 -21.49
N GLN A 88 2.17 -4.79 -22.45
CA GLN A 88 0.79 -5.22 -22.63
C GLN A 88 0.37 -6.08 -21.42
N PRO A 89 -0.81 -5.84 -20.84
CA PRO A 89 -1.38 -6.69 -19.80
C PRO A 89 -1.59 -8.13 -20.31
N VAL A 90 -1.50 -9.10 -19.40
CA VAL A 90 -1.62 -10.53 -19.73
C VAL A 90 -3.04 -11.05 -19.48
N GLU A 91 -3.64 -10.68 -18.36
CA GLU A 91 -4.95 -11.17 -17.91
C GLU A 91 -5.95 -10.04 -17.64
N ALA A 92 -5.47 -8.86 -17.25
CA ALA A 92 -6.30 -7.70 -16.92
C ALA A 92 -6.45 -6.77 -18.14
N GLU A 93 -7.43 -5.87 -18.12
CA GLU A 93 -7.58 -4.83 -19.15
C GLU A 93 -6.42 -3.82 -19.12
N ARG A 94 -5.75 -3.68 -17.97
CA ARG A 94 -4.68 -2.70 -17.76
C ARG A 94 -3.66 -3.16 -16.72
N GLY A 95 -2.44 -2.64 -16.82
CA GLY A 95 -1.43 -2.78 -15.77
C GLY A 95 -1.84 -2.00 -14.52
N MET A 96 -1.70 -2.61 -13.36
CA MET A 96 -2.05 -2.03 -12.06
C MET A 96 -0.81 -1.89 -11.20
N VAL A 97 -0.60 -0.72 -10.62
CA VAL A 97 0.54 -0.45 -9.74
C VAL A 97 0.05 0.12 -8.41
N VAL A 98 0.49 -0.46 -7.33
CA VAL A 98 0.31 0.08 -5.98
C VAL A 98 1.67 0.47 -5.43
N ILE A 99 1.77 1.71 -4.93
CA ILE A 99 2.99 2.23 -4.31
C ILE A 99 2.68 2.57 -2.86
N GLU A 100 3.32 1.87 -1.93
CA GLU A 100 3.17 2.14 -0.49
C GLU A 100 4.13 3.23 -0.02
N ALA A 101 3.69 4.00 0.98
CA ALA A 101 4.49 5.03 1.64
C ALA A 101 5.21 5.95 0.64
N VAL A 102 4.44 6.50 -0.31
CA VAL A 102 5.01 7.35 -1.38
C VAL A 102 5.78 8.56 -0.85
N GLU A 103 5.52 9.00 0.38
CA GLU A 103 6.29 10.02 1.08
C GLU A 103 7.73 9.59 1.43
N ALA A 104 8.05 8.30 1.32
CA ALA A 104 9.40 7.77 1.51
C ALA A 104 10.28 7.85 0.25
N MET A 105 9.79 8.49 -0.81
CA MET A 105 10.57 8.73 -2.03
C MET A 105 11.57 9.88 -1.83
N PRO A 106 12.86 9.67 -2.14
CA PRO A 106 13.79 10.77 -2.39
C PRO A 106 13.34 11.60 -3.60
N GLU A 107 13.76 12.86 -3.65
CA GLU A 107 13.37 13.80 -4.70
C GLU A 107 13.60 13.29 -6.12
N ALA A 108 14.74 12.63 -6.36
CA ALA A 108 15.04 12.03 -7.67
C ALA A 108 14.04 10.95 -8.09
N ALA A 109 13.57 10.12 -7.14
CA ALA A 109 12.54 9.12 -7.39
C ALA A 109 11.16 9.76 -7.61
N ALA A 110 10.83 10.78 -6.82
CA ALA A 110 9.58 11.52 -6.98
C ALA A 110 9.50 12.22 -8.35
N ASN A 111 10.58 12.85 -8.78
CA ASN A 111 10.67 13.48 -10.11
C ASN A 111 10.57 12.45 -11.25
N ALA A 112 11.14 11.26 -11.09
CA ALA A 112 10.99 10.19 -12.07
C ALA A 112 9.55 9.68 -12.17
N LEU A 113 8.81 9.65 -11.04
CA LEU A 113 7.40 9.24 -11.03
C LEU A 113 6.51 10.24 -11.77
N LEU A 114 6.83 11.53 -11.76
CA LEU A 114 6.05 12.56 -12.45
C LEU A 114 5.84 12.25 -13.92
N LYS A 115 6.86 11.75 -14.63
CA LYS A 115 6.75 11.37 -16.03
C LYS A 115 5.70 10.26 -16.23
N THR A 116 5.66 9.28 -15.34
CA THR A 116 4.69 8.20 -15.38
C THR A 116 3.28 8.68 -15.04
N LEU A 117 3.14 9.67 -14.14
CA LEU A 117 1.85 10.26 -13.79
C LEU A 117 1.31 11.19 -14.89
N GLU A 118 2.17 11.81 -15.67
CA GLU A 118 1.79 12.64 -16.84
C GLU A 118 1.30 11.77 -18.00
N GLU A 119 1.95 10.65 -18.24
CA GLU A 119 1.66 9.73 -19.35
C GLU A 119 1.54 8.29 -18.84
N PRO A 120 0.52 7.96 -18.02
CA PRO A 120 0.37 6.63 -17.46
C PRO A 120 -0.08 5.57 -18.47
N GLY A 121 -0.33 5.98 -19.72
CA GLY A 121 -0.94 5.12 -20.73
C GLY A 121 -2.31 4.62 -20.27
N HIS A 122 -2.57 3.32 -20.42
CA HIS A 122 -3.78 2.68 -19.91
C HIS A 122 -3.59 2.13 -18.47
N GLY A 123 -2.47 2.45 -17.81
CA GLY A 123 -2.16 1.95 -16.48
C GLY A 123 -2.99 2.60 -15.38
N LEU A 124 -3.19 1.86 -14.29
CA LEU A 124 -3.75 2.36 -13.03
C LEU A 124 -2.66 2.46 -11.99
N LEU A 125 -2.50 3.65 -11.38
CA LEU A 125 -1.59 3.85 -10.26
C LEU A 125 -2.38 4.19 -9.00
N ILE A 126 -2.12 3.45 -7.93
CA ILE A 126 -2.66 3.70 -6.58
C ILE A 126 -1.50 4.07 -5.66
N LEU A 127 -1.51 5.30 -5.16
CA LEU A 127 -0.50 5.84 -4.28
C LEU A 127 -1.02 5.84 -2.83
N LEU A 128 -0.38 5.08 -1.96
CA LEU A 128 -0.72 5.02 -0.54
C LEU A 128 0.23 5.93 0.25
N SER A 129 -0.32 6.88 0.99
CA SER A 129 0.46 7.83 1.80
C SER A 129 -0.15 8.01 3.19
N ALA A 130 0.71 8.04 4.20
CA ALA A 130 0.34 8.43 5.56
C ALA A 130 0.44 9.95 5.76
N ALA A 131 1.28 10.62 4.99
CA ALA A 131 1.59 12.04 5.08
C ALA A 131 1.54 12.71 3.68
N PRO A 132 0.35 12.88 3.09
CA PRO A 132 0.21 13.41 1.73
C PRO A 132 0.74 14.85 1.59
N GLU A 133 0.84 15.60 2.68
CA GLU A 133 1.43 16.94 2.72
C GLU A 133 2.93 16.94 2.44
N ARG A 134 3.62 15.81 2.67
CA ARG A 134 5.05 15.64 2.38
C ARG A 134 5.35 15.33 0.92
N LEU A 135 4.32 15.00 0.14
CA LEU A 135 4.47 14.76 -1.30
C LEU A 135 4.64 16.08 -2.06
N LEU A 136 5.41 16.01 -3.14
CA LEU A 136 5.50 17.14 -4.08
C LEU A 136 4.10 17.57 -4.53
N SER A 137 3.86 18.87 -4.57
CA SER A 137 2.59 19.43 -5.05
C SER A 137 2.26 18.98 -6.47
N THR A 138 3.29 18.79 -7.29
CA THR A 138 3.21 18.28 -8.67
C THR A 138 2.70 16.84 -8.75
N ILE A 139 3.02 15.98 -7.78
CA ILE A 139 2.44 14.62 -7.68
C ILE A 139 0.97 14.74 -7.26
N ARG A 140 0.70 15.52 -6.20
CA ARG A 140 -0.66 15.67 -5.67
C ARG A 140 -1.65 16.22 -6.70
N SER A 141 -1.22 17.17 -7.53
CA SER A 141 -2.07 17.79 -8.56
C SER A 141 -2.47 16.84 -9.68
N ARG A 142 -1.73 15.73 -9.87
CA ARG A 142 -1.99 14.70 -10.89
C ARG A 142 -2.74 13.49 -10.35
N CYS A 143 -3.08 13.49 -9.06
CA CYS A 143 -3.77 12.38 -8.41
C CYS A 143 -5.13 12.80 -7.86
N GLN A 144 -6.12 11.92 -8.00
CA GLN A 144 -7.35 12.08 -7.24
C GLN A 144 -7.11 11.68 -5.79
N LEU A 145 -7.32 12.61 -4.86
CA LEU A 145 -7.12 12.38 -3.45
C LEU A 145 -8.35 11.73 -2.79
N ILE A 146 -8.19 10.51 -2.31
CA ILE A 146 -9.17 9.83 -1.46
C ILE A 146 -8.63 9.86 -0.03
N ARG A 147 -9.37 10.50 0.87
CA ARG A 147 -8.98 10.64 2.28
C ARG A 147 -9.54 9.49 3.12
N PHE A 148 -8.66 8.90 3.93
CA PHE A 148 -9.00 7.92 4.95
C PHE A 148 -8.83 8.58 6.30
N LEU A 149 -9.89 8.56 7.10
CA LEU A 149 -9.89 9.10 8.45
C LEU A 149 -9.85 7.95 9.47
N ARG A 150 -9.51 8.27 10.70
CA ARG A 150 -9.68 7.35 11.81
C ARG A 150 -11.16 7.05 11.99
N LEU A 151 -11.49 5.81 12.32
CA LEU A 151 -12.86 5.40 12.54
C LEU A 151 -13.40 6.00 13.85
N ALA A 152 -14.67 6.38 13.84
CA ALA A 152 -15.41 6.62 15.08
C ALA A 152 -15.49 5.33 15.89
N GLN A 153 -15.65 5.43 17.22
CA GLN A 153 -15.64 4.26 18.10
C GLN A 153 -16.69 3.20 17.70
N ALA A 154 -17.87 3.63 17.28
CA ALA A 154 -18.93 2.73 16.85
C ALA A 154 -18.56 1.93 15.59
N ASP A 155 -17.89 2.56 14.63
CA ASP A 155 -17.45 1.91 13.40
C ASP A 155 -16.22 1.02 13.64
N LEU A 156 -15.32 1.44 14.54
CA LEU A 156 -14.21 0.62 15.00
C LEU A 156 -14.73 -0.68 15.61
N ASN A 157 -15.70 -0.59 16.51
CA ASN A 157 -16.30 -1.76 17.16
C ASN A 157 -16.91 -2.72 16.12
N ARG A 158 -17.68 -2.21 15.14
CA ARG A 158 -18.24 -3.05 14.06
C ARG A 158 -17.16 -3.77 13.24
N VAL A 159 -16.05 -3.10 12.94
CA VAL A 159 -14.93 -3.75 12.22
C VAL A 159 -14.30 -4.84 13.07
N LEU A 160 -14.12 -4.60 14.36
CA LEU A 160 -13.54 -5.57 15.30
C LEU A 160 -14.46 -6.77 15.55
N GLU A 161 -15.78 -6.54 15.65
CA GLU A 161 -16.79 -7.61 15.70
C GLU A 161 -16.70 -8.51 14.47
N GLY A 162 -16.66 -7.92 13.28
CA GLY A 162 -16.52 -8.65 12.02
C GLY A 162 -15.20 -9.45 11.89
N CYS A 163 -14.19 -9.08 12.68
CA CYS A 163 -12.90 -9.80 12.76
C CYS A 163 -12.82 -10.78 13.94
N GLY A 164 -13.89 -10.95 14.75
CA GLY A 164 -13.89 -11.78 15.96
C GLY A 164 -13.00 -11.23 17.08
N ALA A 165 -12.78 -9.93 17.09
CA ALA A 165 -11.73 -9.28 17.88
C ALA A 165 -12.22 -8.62 19.18
N LEU A 166 -13.53 -8.35 19.31
CA LEU A 166 -14.06 -7.54 20.41
C LEU A 166 -14.14 -8.27 21.78
N GLU A 167 -14.29 -9.59 21.76
CA GLU A 167 -14.50 -10.35 23.00
C GLU A 167 -13.23 -10.56 23.85
N GLN A 168 -12.06 -10.22 23.31
CA GLN A 168 -10.77 -10.57 23.90
C GLN A 168 -9.90 -9.37 24.28
N ASP A 169 -10.26 -8.14 23.90
CA ASP A 169 -9.40 -6.98 24.09
C ASP A 169 -9.79 -6.14 25.30
N PRO A 170 -8.84 -5.81 26.18
CA PRO A 170 -9.09 -4.87 27.28
C PRO A 170 -9.41 -3.47 26.74
N PRO A 171 -10.27 -2.70 27.44
CA PRO A 171 -10.68 -1.36 27.04
C PRO A 171 -9.52 -0.40 26.78
N GLU A 172 -8.41 -0.60 27.47
CA GLU A 172 -7.17 0.18 27.30
C GLU A 172 -6.53 -0.02 25.94
N LEU A 173 -6.55 -1.25 25.42
CA LEU A 173 -6.00 -1.59 24.10
C LEU A 173 -6.88 -0.99 22.99
N LEU A 174 -8.19 -0.97 23.18
CA LEU A 174 -9.14 -0.33 22.26
C LEU A 174 -8.94 1.20 22.24
N ALA A 175 -8.67 1.81 23.39
CA ALA A 175 -8.35 3.23 23.47
C ALA A 175 -7.01 3.57 22.76
N MET A 176 -6.01 2.71 22.87
CA MET A 176 -4.71 2.87 22.18
C MET A 176 -4.85 2.76 20.67
N ALA A 177 -5.82 1.99 20.17
CA ALA A 177 -6.08 1.88 18.74
C ALA A 177 -6.51 3.22 18.11
N ALA A 178 -7.09 4.13 18.91
CA ALA A 178 -7.46 5.50 18.51
C ALA A 178 -8.16 5.59 17.14
N GLY A 179 -9.11 4.68 16.86
CA GLY A 179 -9.83 4.62 15.58
C GLY A 179 -9.06 3.97 14.41
N SER A 180 -7.97 3.26 14.71
CA SER A 180 -7.14 2.53 13.74
C SER A 180 -7.19 1.02 14.00
N PRO A 181 -7.99 0.23 13.26
CA PRO A 181 -8.04 -1.23 13.42
C PRO A 181 -6.68 -1.92 13.23
N GLY A 182 -5.86 -1.39 12.32
CA GLY A 182 -4.52 -1.94 12.07
C GLY A 182 -3.56 -1.75 13.23
N ALA A 183 -3.63 -0.63 13.95
CA ALA A 183 -2.81 -0.40 15.14
C ALA A 183 -3.15 -1.42 16.24
N LEU A 184 -4.42 -1.75 16.43
CA LEU A 184 -4.86 -2.79 17.36
C LEU A 184 -4.27 -4.15 16.99
N MET A 185 -4.34 -4.51 15.70
CA MET A 185 -3.84 -5.79 15.20
C MET A 185 -2.30 -5.92 15.35
N GLU A 186 -1.58 -4.81 15.27
CA GLU A 186 -0.14 -4.76 15.45
C GLU A 186 0.24 -4.93 16.93
N HIS A 187 -0.49 -4.29 17.85
CA HIS A 187 -0.30 -4.46 19.30
C HIS A 187 -0.59 -5.88 19.81
N ARG A 188 -1.48 -6.62 19.14
CA ARG A 188 -1.74 -8.04 19.46
C ARG A 188 -0.60 -8.99 19.08
N ARG A 189 0.30 -8.57 18.20
CA ARG A 189 1.42 -9.39 17.73
C ARG A 189 2.69 -9.21 18.57
N GLN A 190 2.72 -8.20 19.43
CA GLN A 190 3.79 -7.95 20.40
C GLN A 190 3.47 -8.60 21.74
#